data_c301b9329dbbfd02c465fb0328de9b59
#
_entry.id   c301b9329dbbfd02c465fb0328de9b59
#
_cell.length_a   1.000
_cell.length_b   1.000
_cell.length_c   1.000
_cell.angle_alpha   90.00
_cell.angle_beta   90.00
_cell.angle_gamma   90.00
#
_symmetry.space_group_name_H-M   'P 1'
#
loop_
_entity.id
_entity.type
_entity.pdbx_description
1 polymer ?
#
loop_
_entity_poly.entity_id
_entity_poly.type
_entity_poly.pdbx_seq_one_letter_code
_entity_poly.pdbx_strand_id
1 'polypeptide(L)'
;TVIDYHHGVADLKQKTLRMIGNPAQRYREDPVRMLRAVRLAAKLGLVIDPQARAPIREMASLLENVPAARLFDEMLKLLLSGHAVKCITQLREEGLHHGLLPLLDVILEQPLGQRFVMLSLEKTDQRVREDKTVSPGFLFATLLWHEVLGAWEKRKAAGEIAQNALFAAMDDVLDAQADKLAITRRIAGDIKDIWALQPRFAQRSGKRPLRVIEQPRFRAGYDFLRLRAESGEIEAEEADWWERFANVDHDERQAMLVPEKGPARKRRRRRRKPADGAPNAGNDGAPDEGGGD
;
A
#
# COMPACT_ATOMS: atom_id res chain seq x y z
N THR A 1 17.59 -43.32 7.65
CA THR A 1 16.41 -44.05 8.20
C THR A 1 15.45 -43.01 8.78
N VAL A 2 14.20 -42.99 8.38
CA VAL A 2 13.14 -42.16 8.97
C VAL A 2 12.49 -42.98 10.08
N ILE A 3 12.44 -42.42 11.29
CA ILE A 3 11.75 -43.03 12.43
C ILE A 3 10.43 -42.29 12.58
N ASP A 4 9.31 -43.00 12.46
CA ASP A 4 7.96 -42.42 12.46
C ASP A 4 7.13 -42.97 13.64
N TYR A 5 7.10 -42.18 14.73
CA TYR A 5 6.34 -42.55 15.93
C TYR A 5 4.85 -42.17 15.86
N HIS A 6 4.45 -41.33 14.88
CA HIS A 6 3.12 -40.75 14.83
C HIS A 6 2.38 -41.01 13.52
N HIS A 7 2.84 -42.00 12.75
CA HIS A 7 2.24 -42.39 11.46
C HIS A 7 2.26 -41.27 10.40
N GLY A 8 3.20 -40.30 10.50
CA GLY A 8 3.31 -39.16 9.59
C GLY A 8 3.56 -39.57 8.13
N VAL A 9 4.28 -40.68 7.89
CA VAL A 9 4.49 -41.25 6.55
C VAL A 9 3.17 -41.73 5.93
N ALA A 10 2.30 -42.33 6.73
CA ALA A 10 0.97 -42.76 6.29
C ALA A 10 0.08 -41.55 6.00
N ASP A 11 0.08 -40.56 6.89
CA ASP A 11 -0.66 -39.31 6.73
C ASP A 11 -0.21 -38.53 5.46
N LEU A 12 1.09 -38.49 5.18
CA LEU A 12 1.62 -37.89 3.94
C LEU A 12 1.12 -38.60 2.68
N LYS A 13 1.11 -39.95 2.69
CA LYS A 13 0.57 -40.74 1.57
C LYS A 13 -0.92 -40.48 1.35
N GLN A 14 -1.67 -40.23 2.43
CA GLN A 14 -3.10 -39.91 2.40
C GLN A 14 -3.36 -38.41 2.19
N LYS A 15 -2.30 -37.60 2.07
CA LYS A 15 -2.37 -36.14 2.00
C LYS A 15 -3.16 -35.51 3.18
N THR A 16 -2.98 -36.03 4.36
CA THR A 16 -3.65 -35.60 5.59
C THR A 16 -2.69 -34.85 6.48
N LEU A 17 -3.11 -33.66 6.98
CA LEU A 17 -2.41 -32.93 8.01
C LEU A 17 -3.04 -33.21 9.36
N ARG A 18 -2.36 -33.94 10.21
CA ARG A 18 -2.81 -34.34 11.54
C ARG A 18 -2.03 -33.63 12.64
N MET A 19 -2.72 -33.21 13.69
CA MET A 19 -2.08 -32.64 14.88
C MET A 19 -1.60 -33.78 15.80
N ILE A 20 -0.37 -33.68 16.28
CA ILE A 20 0.14 -34.55 17.32
C ILE A 20 -0.44 -34.15 18.67
N GLY A 21 -1.10 -35.07 19.36
CA GLY A 21 -1.81 -34.84 20.62
C GLY A 21 -3.24 -34.34 20.43
N ASN A 22 -3.85 -33.81 21.49
CA ASN A 22 -5.21 -33.28 21.44
C ASN A 22 -5.24 -31.91 20.75
N PRO A 23 -5.90 -31.75 19.60
CA PRO A 23 -5.89 -30.51 18.84
C PRO A 23 -6.37 -29.30 19.62
N ALA A 24 -7.47 -29.42 20.35
CA ALA A 24 -8.04 -28.31 21.14
C ALA A 24 -7.07 -27.84 22.23
N GLN A 25 -6.40 -28.76 22.91
CA GLN A 25 -5.39 -28.42 23.91
C GLN A 25 -4.18 -27.75 23.23
N ARG A 26 -3.71 -28.27 22.11
CA ARG A 26 -2.56 -27.71 21.37
C ARG A 26 -2.82 -26.31 20.83
N TYR A 27 -4.05 -26.00 20.44
CA TYR A 27 -4.43 -24.65 20.02
C TYR A 27 -4.56 -23.67 21.19
N ARG A 28 -4.99 -24.11 22.38
CA ARG A 28 -4.95 -23.28 23.58
C ARG A 28 -3.53 -22.97 24.02
N GLU A 29 -2.62 -23.94 23.94
CA GLU A 29 -1.20 -23.72 24.26
C GLU A 29 -0.53 -22.73 23.32
N ASP A 30 -0.83 -22.80 22.02
CA ASP A 30 -0.28 -21.90 21.00
C ASP A 30 -1.27 -21.74 19.84
N PRO A 31 -2.08 -20.66 19.85
CA PRO A 31 -3.10 -20.40 18.83
C PRO A 31 -2.53 -20.26 17.42
N VAL A 32 -1.26 -19.82 17.28
CA VAL A 32 -0.58 -19.70 15.99
C VAL A 32 -0.51 -21.03 15.22
N ARG A 33 -0.65 -22.15 15.91
CA ARG A 33 -0.73 -23.46 15.27
C ARG A 33 -1.91 -23.62 14.30
N MET A 34 -3.01 -22.90 14.52
CA MET A 34 -4.13 -22.85 13.58
C MET A 34 -3.70 -22.25 12.24
N LEU A 35 -2.98 -21.13 12.26
CA LEU A 35 -2.43 -20.50 11.06
C LEU A 35 -1.42 -21.40 10.35
N ARG A 36 -0.56 -22.08 11.11
CA ARG A 36 0.40 -23.04 10.58
C ARG A 36 -0.26 -24.22 9.90
N ALA A 37 -1.34 -24.74 10.50
CA ALA A 37 -2.11 -25.84 9.91
C ALA A 37 -2.68 -25.43 8.55
N VAL A 38 -3.33 -24.27 8.46
CA VAL A 38 -3.87 -23.74 7.20
C VAL A 38 -2.74 -23.53 6.17
N ARG A 39 -1.66 -22.89 6.55
CA ARG A 39 -0.52 -22.63 5.66
C ARG A 39 0.10 -23.92 5.12
N LEU A 40 0.33 -24.91 5.98
CA LEU A 40 0.93 -26.19 5.58
C LEU A 40 -0.02 -27.00 4.70
N ALA A 41 -1.32 -27.02 5.03
CA ALA A 41 -2.33 -27.67 4.22
C ALA A 41 -2.38 -27.07 2.81
N ALA A 42 -2.47 -25.75 2.70
CA ALA A 42 -2.50 -25.04 1.42
C ALA A 42 -1.20 -25.22 0.60
N LYS A 43 -0.04 -25.09 1.26
CA LYS A 43 1.28 -25.20 0.61
C LYS A 43 1.57 -26.60 0.09
N LEU A 44 1.21 -27.63 0.86
CA LEU A 44 1.54 -29.02 0.55
C LEU A 44 0.39 -29.78 -0.13
N GLY A 45 -0.76 -29.14 -0.32
CA GLY A 45 -1.95 -29.75 -0.88
C GLY A 45 -2.50 -30.86 0.02
N LEU A 46 -2.44 -30.64 1.34
CA LEU A 46 -2.95 -31.58 2.35
C LEU A 46 -4.35 -31.16 2.79
N VAL A 47 -5.13 -32.11 3.28
CA VAL A 47 -6.42 -31.89 3.94
C VAL A 47 -6.19 -31.91 5.45
N ILE A 48 -6.70 -30.90 6.16
CA ILE A 48 -6.63 -30.89 7.63
C ILE A 48 -7.56 -31.99 8.15
N ASP A 49 -7.00 -32.86 9.00
CA ASP A 49 -7.76 -33.95 9.65
C ASP A 49 -9.00 -33.36 10.36
N PRO A 50 -10.18 -34.01 10.26
CA PRO A 50 -11.42 -33.48 10.84
C PRO A 50 -11.32 -33.15 12.34
N GLN A 51 -10.59 -33.95 13.12
CA GLN A 51 -10.41 -33.69 14.54
C GLN A 51 -9.53 -32.47 14.81
N ALA A 52 -8.56 -32.19 13.94
CA ALA A 52 -7.73 -30.99 14.00
C ALA A 52 -8.45 -29.76 13.43
N ARG A 53 -9.38 -29.95 12.49
CA ARG A 53 -10.14 -28.86 11.85
C ARG A 53 -11.28 -28.35 12.72
N ALA A 54 -12.02 -29.27 13.37
CA ALA A 54 -13.24 -28.93 14.12
C ALA A 54 -13.05 -27.79 15.13
N PRO A 55 -11.99 -27.76 15.99
CA PRO A 55 -11.82 -26.72 16.98
C PRO A 55 -11.28 -25.38 16.41
N ILE A 56 -10.84 -25.30 15.15
CA ILE A 56 -10.20 -24.09 14.59
C ILE A 56 -11.17 -22.90 14.66
N ARG A 57 -12.38 -23.07 14.14
CA ARG A 57 -13.38 -21.98 14.09
C ARG A 57 -13.82 -21.51 15.48
N GLU A 58 -14.01 -22.45 16.42
CA GLU A 58 -14.41 -22.14 17.78
C GLU A 58 -13.33 -21.40 18.57
N MET A 59 -12.07 -21.64 18.21
CA MET A 59 -10.89 -21.11 18.90
C MET A 59 -10.23 -19.96 18.18
N ALA A 60 -10.78 -19.48 17.05
CA ALA A 60 -10.21 -18.40 16.24
C ALA A 60 -9.93 -17.13 17.06
N SER A 61 -10.82 -16.80 18.02
CA SER A 61 -10.67 -15.64 18.92
C SER A 61 -9.41 -15.69 19.79
N LEU A 62 -8.83 -16.87 20.03
CA LEU A 62 -7.56 -16.97 20.78
C LEU A 62 -6.39 -16.27 20.06
N LEU A 63 -6.49 -16.06 18.75
CA LEU A 63 -5.48 -15.32 17.98
C LEU A 63 -5.38 -13.85 18.39
N GLU A 64 -6.44 -13.28 18.96
CA GLU A 64 -6.44 -11.88 19.45
C GLU A 64 -5.45 -11.67 20.60
N ASN A 65 -5.14 -12.74 21.35
CA ASN A 65 -4.21 -12.71 22.47
C ASN A 65 -2.74 -13.03 22.06
N VAL A 66 -2.50 -13.30 20.78
CA VAL A 66 -1.14 -13.60 20.30
C VAL A 66 -0.38 -12.28 20.10
N PRO A 67 0.88 -12.18 20.56
CA PRO A 67 1.70 -10.98 20.32
C PRO A 67 1.78 -10.63 18.83
N ALA A 68 1.59 -9.35 18.50
CA ALA A 68 1.55 -8.83 17.13
C ALA A 68 2.77 -9.25 16.28
N ALA A 69 3.98 -9.29 16.87
CA ALA A 69 5.18 -9.74 16.18
C ALA A 69 5.10 -11.20 15.71
N ARG A 70 4.49 -12.08 16.50
CA ARG A 70 4.31 -13.49 16.12
C ARG A 70 3.26 -13.67 15.03
N LEU A 71 2.17 -12.89 15.09
CA LEU A 71 1.16 -12.87 14.03
C LEU A 71 1.78 -12.37 12.72
N PHE A 72 2.55 -11.29 12.79
CA PHE A 72 3.25 -10.72 11.64
C PHE A 72 4.19 -11.74 10.96
N ASP A 73 4.99 -12.45 11.75
CA ASP A 73 5.91 -13.46 11.24
C ASP A 73 5.18 -14.62 10.54
N GLU A 74 4.09 -15.12 11.11
CA GLU A 74 3.32 -16.19 10.48
C GLU A 74 2.56 -15.71 9.25
N MET A 75 2.04 -14.46 9.26
CA MET A 75 1.42 -13.85 8.10
C MET A 75 2.42 -13.68 6.95
N LEU A 76 3.64 -13.22 7.22
CA LEU A 76 4.69 -13.17 6.20
C LEU A 76 5.01 -14.55 5.61
N LYS A 77 5.17 -15.58 6.46
CA LYS A 77 5.41 -16.96 5.99
C LYS A 77 4.26 -17.49 5.13
N LEU A 78 3.03 -17.10 5.44
CA LEU A 78 1.84 -17.49 4.70
C LEU A 78 1.80 -16.79 3.34
N LEU A 79 1.97 -15.46 3.33
CA LEU A 79 1.92 -14.64 2.13
C LEU A 79 3.11 -14.88 1.18
N LEU A 80 4.25 -15.30 1.72
CA LEU A 80 5.46 -15.63 0.96
C LEU A 80 5.66 -17.14 0.75
N SER A 81 4.61 -17.94 0.89
CA SER A 81 4.68 -19.39 0.74
C SER A 81 4.74 -19.87 -0.71
N GLY A 82 4.46 -19.02 -1.70
CA GLY A 82 4.20 -19.36 -3.10
C GLY A 82 2.80 -19.95 -3.34
N HIS A 83 1.95 -19.91 -2.31
CA HIS A 83 0.56 -20.35 -2.28
C HIS A 83 -0.35 -19.41 -1.51
N ALA A 84 -0.06 -18.10 -1.52
CA ALA A 84 -0.76 -17.09 -0.74
C ALA A 84 -2.26 -17.05 -1.03
N VAL A 85 -2.64 -17.13 -2.32
CA VAL A 85 -4.05 -17.17 -2.73
C VAL A 85 -4.79 -18.32 -2.04
N LYS A 86 -4.24 -19.54 -2.10
CA LYS A 86 -4.84 -20.71 -1.44
C LYS A 86 -4.89 -20.54 0.07
N CYS A 87 -3.82 -20.01 0.67
CA CYS A 87 -3.76 -19.78 2.11
C CYS A 87 -4.84 -18.80 2.56
N ILE A 88 -5.00 -17.67 1.88
CA ILE A 88 -6.02 -16.66 2.22
C ILE A 88 -7.43 -17.22 2.04
N THR A 89 -7.69 -17.94 0.96
CA THR A 89 -8.98 -18.62 0.73
C THR A 89 -9.29 -19.58 1.87
N GLN A 90 -8.33 -20.42 2.25
CA GLN A 90 -8.52 -21.39 3.31
C GLN A 90 -8.65 -20.75 4.70
N LEU A 91 -7.89 -19.67 5.00
CA LEU A 91 -8.09 -18.90 6.25
C LEU A 91 -9.53 -18.39 6.35
N ARG A 92 -10.09 -17.93 5.24
CA ARG A 92 -11.48 -17.44 5.17
C ARG A 92 -12.49 -18.59 5.41
N GLU A 93 -12.30 -19.71 4.75
CA GLU A 93 -13.16 -20.91 4.93
C GLU A 93 -13.16 -21.42 6.37
N GLU A 94 -12.02 -21.36 7.05
CA GLU A 94 -11.87 -21.78 8.45
C GLU A 94 -12.29 -20.69 9.45
N GLY A 95 -12.65 -19.48 9.01
CA GLY A 95 -13.04 -18.37 9.89
C GLY A 95 -11.89 -17.74 10.67
N LEU A 96 -10.65 -17.94 10.20
CA LEU A 96 -9.43 -17.38 10.84
C LEU A 96 -9.06 -15.97 10.38
N HIS A 97 -9.79 -15.41 9.44
CA HIS A 97 -9.55 -14.08 8.90
C HIS A 97 -10.00 -12.97 9.86
N HIS A 98 -11.06 -13.20 10.63
CA HIS A 98 -11.52 -12.27 11.65
C HIS A 98 -10.46 -12.07 12.75
N GLY A 99 -10.07 -10.84 12.98
CA GLY A 99 -9.09 -10.49 14.01
C GLY A 99 -7.61 -10.55 13.58
N LEU A 100 -7.26 -11.23 12.47
CA LEU A 100 -5.89 -11.23 11.93
C LEU A 100 -5.62 -10.10 10.99
N LEU A 101 -6.51 -9.93 10.03
CA LEU A 101 -6.54 -8.85 9.08
C LEU A 101 -8.01 -8.44 8.90
N PRO A 102 -8.58 -7.63 9.78
CA PRO A 102 -9.94 -7.10 9.63
C PRO A 102 -10.16 -6.47 8.25
N LEU A 103 -9.06 -5.99 7.68
CA LEU A 103 -8.96 -5.45 6.32
C LEU A 103 -9.26 -6.44 5.22
N LEU A 104 -8.88 -7.70 5.34
CA LEU A 104 -9.18 -8.68 4.28
C LEU A 104 -10.67 -8.88 4.11
N ASP A 105 -11.44 -8.78 5.17
CA ASP A 105 -12.89 -8.88 5.10
C ASP A 105 -13.48 -7.72 4.30
N VAL A 106 -13.10 -6.49 4.64
CA VAL A 106 -13.60 -5.27 3.99
C VAL A 106 -13.15 -5.20 2.52
N ILE A 107 -11.89 -5.53 2.26
CA ILE A 107 -11.31 -5.48 0.91
C ILE A 107 -11.93 -6.56 0.00
N LEU A 108 -12.15 -7.76 0.54
CA LEU A 108 -12.72 -8.88 -0.22
C LEU A 108 -14.23 -8.73 -0.48
N GLU A 109 -14.92 -7.84 0.23
CA GLU A 109 -16.31 -7.49 -0.03
C GLU A 109 -16.48 -6.49 -1.17
N GLN A 110 -15.45 -5.71 -1.50
CA GLN A 110 -15.49 -4.73 -2.60
C GLN A 110 -14.93 -5.35 -3.88
N PRO A 111 -15.70 -5.37 -5.01
CA PRO A 111 -15.29 -6.05 -6.23
C PRO A 111 -13.92 -5.61 -6.78
N LEU A 112 -13.62 -4.31 -6.78
CA LEU A 112 -12.34 -3.79 -7.26
C LEU A 112 -11.21 -4.09 -6.28
N GLY A 113 -11.46 -3.96 -4.97
CA GLY A 113 -10.50 -4.29 -3.93
C GLY A 113 -10.14 -5.76 -3.94
N GLN A 114 -11.14 -6.64 -4.09
CA GLN A 114 -10.92 -8.08 -4.20
C GLN A 114 -10.03 -8.43 -5.40
N ARG A 115 -10.35 -7.88 -6.58
CA ARG A 115 -9.57 -8.15 -7.80
C ARG A 115 -8.13 -7.69 -7.67
N PHE A 116 -7.90 -6.48 -7.14
CA PHE A 116 -6.58 -5.92 -6.93
C PHE A 116 -5.73 -6.77 -5.97
N VAL A 117 -6.29 -7.13 -4.81
CA VAL A 117 -5.61 -7.95 -3.80
C VAL A 117 -5.30 -9.34 -4.35
N MET A 118 -6.27 -10.01 -4.97
CA MET A 118 -6.07 -11.36 -5.53
C MET A 118 -5.00 -11.36 -6.61
N LEU A 119 -5.01 -10.39 -7.52
CA LEU A 119 -3.97 -10.23 -8.56
C LEU A 119 -2.58 -10.02 -7.93
N SER A 120 -2.48 -9.20 -6.88
CA SER A 120 -1.23 -8.98 -6.15
C SER A 120 -0.70 -10.28 -5.53
N LEU A 121 -1.58 -11.08 -4.93
CA LEU A 121 -1.22 -12.37 -4.33
C LEU A 121 -0.81 -13.40 -5.39
N GLU A 122 -1.50 -13.45 -6.53
CA GLU A 122 -1.14 -14.33 -7.65
C GLU A 122 0.26 -14.02 -8.19
N LYS A 123 0.55 -12.72 -8.41
CA LYS A 123 1.88 -12.28 -8.85
C LYS A 123 2.96 -12.52 -7.78
N THR A 124 2.60 -12.39 -6.51
CA THR A 124 3.49 -12.75 -5.40
C THR A 124 3.82 -14.24 -5.42
N ASP A 125 2.81 -15.10 -5.55
CA ASP A 125 2.97 -16.55 -5.64
C ASP A 125 3.84 -16.94 -6.84
N GLN A 126 3.63 -16.31 -7.99
CA GLN A 126 4.46 -16.54 -9.18
C GLN A 126 5.92 -16.18 -8.92
N ARG A 127 6.19 -14.99 -8.34
CA ARG A 127 7.56 -14.54 -8.04
C ARG A 127 8.26 -15.48 -7.06
N VAL A 128 7.56 -15.92 -6.01
CA VAL A 128 8.13 -16.87 -5.04
C VAL A 128 8.46 -18.22 -5.69
N ARG A 129 7.59 -18.74 -6.57
CA ARG A 129 7.86 -19.98 -7.31
C ARG A 129 9.02 -19.87 -8.32
N GLU A 130 9.29 -18.64 -8.78
CA GLU A 130 10.42 -18.31 -9.65
C GLU A 130 11.69 -17.92 -8.87
N ASP A 131 11.73 -18.17 -7.56
CA ASP A 131 12.83 -17.80 -6.63
C ASP A 131 13.19 -16.30 -6.66
N LYS A 132 12.22 -15.44 -7.04
CA LYS A 132 12.39 -13.99 -7.05
C LYS A 132 12.02 -13.41 -5.69
N THR A 133 12.79 -12.41 -5.26
CA THR A 133 12.52 -11.70 -4.01
C THR A 133 11.21 -10.93 -4.05
N VAL A 134 10.47 -10.95 -2.95
CA VAL A 134 9.25 -10.18 -2.72
C VAL A 134 9.48 -9.23 -1.55
N SER A 135 9.15 -7.94 -1.74
CA SER A 135 9.23 -6.95 -0.67
C SER A 135 8.01 -7.04 0.24
N PRO A 136 8.18 -7.24 1.56
CA PRO A 136 7.06 -7.14 2.50
C PRO A 136 6.35 -5.78 2.43
N GLY A 137 7.09 -4.69 2.27
CA GLY A 137 6.52 -3.34 2.11
C GLY A 137 5.59 -3.24 0.90
N PHE A 138 5.99 -3.81 -0.25
CA PHE A 138 5.12 -3.85 -1.43
C PHE A 138 3.84 -4.65 -1.18
N LEU A 139 3.98 -5.82 -0.56
CA LEU A 139 2.84 -6.70 -0.27
C LEU A 139 1.84 -6.02 0.68
N PHE A 140 2.31 -5.44 1.78
CA PHE A 140 1.42 -4.70 2.68
C PHE A 140 0.87 -3.42 2.06
N ALA A 141 1.63 -2.74 1.18
CA ALA A 141 1.09 -1.62 0.42
C ALA A 141 -0.11 -2.03 -0.43
N THR A 142 -0.09 -3.23 -1.06
CA THR A 142 -1.23 -3.72 -1.84
C THR A 142 -2.41 -4.12 -0.96
N LEU A 143 -2.17 -4.80 0.16
CA LEU A 143 -3.21 -5.25 1.06
C LEU A 143 -3.98 -4.08 1.73
N LEU A 144 -3.28 -2.97 2.02
CA LEU A 144 -3.82 -1.82 2.77
C LEU A 144 -4.30 -0.67 1.86
N TRP A 145 -4.15 -0.79 0.54
CA TRP A 145 -4.38 0.32 -0.40
C TRP A 145 -5.80 0.87 -0.38
N HIS A 146 -6.80 0.01 -0.39
CA HIS A 146 -8.20 0.45 -0.48
C HIS A 146 -8.68 1.15 0.79
N GLU A 147 -8.11 0.82 1.94
CA GLU A 147 -8.34 1.56 3.18
C GLU A 147 -7.77 2.98 3.09
N VAL A 148 -6.55 3.10 2.58
CA VAL A 148 -5.94 4.42 2.34
C VAL A 148 -6.76 5.22 1.35
N LEU A 149 -7.23 4.61 0.26
CA LEU A 149 -8.12 5.29 -0.70
C LEU A 149 -9.39 5.79 -0.04
N GLY A 150 -10.07 4.94 0.73
CA GLY A 150 -11.30 5.31 1.44
C GLY A 150 -11.08 6.45 2.45
N ALA A 151 -10.03 6.37 3.26
CA ALA A 151 -9.65 7.41 4.21
C ALA A 151 -9.26 8.71 3.50
N TRP A 152 -8.53 8.62 2.40
CA TRP A 152 -8.12 9.78 1.60
C TRP A 152 -9.32 10.50 0.97
N GLU A 153 -10.23 9.77 0.34
CA GLU A 153 -11.46 10.35 -0.24
C GLU A 153 -12.31 11.04 0.83
N LYS A 154 -12.49 10.40 1.99
CA LYS A 154 -13.23 10.96 3.11
C LYS A 154 -12.62 12.30 3.58
N ARG A 155 -11.28 12.38 3.70
CA ARG A 155 -10.59 13.59 4.11
C ARG A 155 -10.67 14.69 3.05
N LYS A 156 -10.56 14.34 1.77
CA LYS A 156 -10.77 15.31 0.67
C LYS A 156 -12.19 15.86 0.65
N ALA A 157 -13.19 15.00 0.88
CA ALA A 157 -14.59 15.43 0.98
C ALA A 157 -14.83 16.38 2.17
N ALA A 158 -14.03 16.26 3.25
CA ALA A 158 -14.03 17.18 4.38
C ALA A 158 -13.28 18.49 4.11
N GLY A 159 -12.72 18.69 2.91
CA GLY A 159 -12.05 19.93 2.50
C GLY A 159 -10.54 19.96 2.77
N GLU A 160 -9.92 18.88 3.17
CA GLU A 160 -8.47 18.83 3.34
C GLU A 160 -7.73 18.94 2.00
N ILE A 161 -6.55 19.56 2.02
CA ILE A 161 -5.67 19.62 0.84
C ILE A 161 -5.28 18.19 0.46
N ALA A 162 -5.49 17.79 -0.79
CA ALA A 162 -5.36 16.42 -1.27
C ALA A 162 -4.04 15.73 -0.86
N GLN A 163 -2.92 16.46 -0.88
CA GLN A 163 -1.62 15.90 -0.48
C GLN A 163 -1.55 15.64 1.04
N ASN A 164 -2.01 16.59 1.86
CA ASN A 164 -2.02 16.44 3.32
C ASN A 164 -2.99 15.32 3.74
N ALA A 165 -4.18 15.31 3.11
CA ALA A 165 -5.18 14.28 3.29
C ALA A 165 -4.64 12.86 3.00
N LEU A 166 -3.81 12.72 1.95
CA LEU A 166 -3.19 11.44 1.63
C LEU A 166 -2.21 10.99 2.72
N PHE A 167 -1.30 11.85 3.15
CA PHE A 167 -0.33 11.50 4.20
C PHE A 167 -1.02 11.16 5.52
N ALA A 168 -2.03 11.95 5.91
CA ALA A 168 -2.82 11.67 7.10
C ALA A 168 -3.59 10.33 6.99
N ALA A 169 -4.17 10.02 5.82
CA ALA A 169 -4.82 8.73 5.58
C ALA A 169 -3.84 7.55 5.67
N MET A 170 -2.61 7.71 5.16
CA MET A 170 -1.55 6.70 5.30
C MET A 170 -1.19 6.44 6.76
N ASP A 171 -1.07 7.51 7.56
CA ASP A 171 -0.75 7.40 8.98
C ASP A 171 -1.87 6.71 9.73
N ASP A 172 -3.13 7.14 9.55
CA ASP A 172 -4.30 6.53 10.18
C ASP A 172 -4.39 5.02 9.92
N VAL A 173 -4.19 4.61 8.65
CA VAL A 173 -4.28 3.19 8.27
C VAL A 173 -3.14 2.37 8.89
N LEU A 174 -1.91 2.88 8.88
CA LEU A 174 -0.78 2.17 9.48
C LEU A 174 -0.87 2.10 11.00
N ASP A 175 -1.33 3.16 11.65
CA ASP A 175 -1.52 3.21 13.09
C ASP A 175 -2.62 2.24 13.53
N ALA A 176 -3.72 2.14 12.77
CA ALA A 176 -4.78 1.16 13.02
C ALA A 176 -4.30 -0.31 12.92
N GLN A 177 -3.22 -0.56 12.18
CA GLN A 177 -2.61 -1.89 12.08
C GLN A 177 -1.53 -2.15 13.14
N ALA A 178 -1.01 -1.12 13.82
CA ALA A 178 0.12 -1.24 14.74
C ALA A 178 -0.15 -2.22 15.89
N ASP A 179 -1.40 -2.26 16.40
CA ASP A 179 -1.80 -3.17 17.48
C ASP A 179 -1.93 -4.63 17.03
N LYS A 180 -2.15 -4.87 15.73
CA LYS A 180 -2.39 -6.21 15.16
C LYS A 180 -1.17 -6.76 14.42
N LEU A 181 -0.40 -5.89 13.77
CA LEU A 181 0.76 -6.26 12.98
C LEU A 181 1.96 -5.39 13.39
N ALA A 182 3.03 -6.03 13.83
CA ALA A 182 4.27 -5.34 14.18
C ALA A 182 5.02 -4.86 12.91
N ILE A 183 4.38 -3.97 12.12
CA ILE A 183 4.99 -3.38 10.94
C ILE A 183 6.13 -2.46 11.39
N THR A 184 7.37 -2.84 11.05
CA THR A 184 8.53 -2.03 11.42
C THR A 184 8.53 -0.68 10.72
N ARG A 185 9.18 0.34 11.32
CA ARG A 185 9.32 1.68 10.70
C ARG A 185 9.87 1.64 9.28
N ARG A 186 10.79 0.72 9.01
CA ARG A 186 11.36 0.52 7.67
C ARG A 186 10.30 0.07 6.66
N ILE A 187 9.50 -0.93 7.03
CA ILE A 187 8.43 -1.44 6.18
C ILE A 187 7.36 -0.36 5.98
N ALA A 188 6.98 0.36 7.04
CA ALA A 188 6.03 1.47 6.94
C ALA A 188 6.53 2.59 6.01
N GLY A 189 7.84 2.90 6.05
CA GLY A 189 8.45 3.84 5.11
C GLY A 189 8.35 3.37 3.67
N ASP A 190 8.69 2.12 3.39
CA ASP A 190 8.57 1.53 2.04
C ASP A 190 7.11 1.56 1.52
N ILE A 191 6.14 1.29 2.39
CA ILE A 191 4.71 1.34 2.07
C ILE A 191 4.31 2.77 1.69
N LYS A 192 4.63 3.76 2.54
CA LYS A 192 4.31 5.17 2.32
C LYS A 192 4.93 5.71 1.03
N ASP A 193 6.17 5.34 0.72
CA ASP A 193 6.85 5.75 -0.51
C ASP A 193 6.11 5.24 -1.76
N ILE A 194 5.64 3.99 -1.74
CA ILE A 194 4.87 3.41 -2.85
C ILE A 194 3.54 4.15 -3.04
N TRP A 195 2.80 4.39 -1.95
CA TRP A 195 1.51 5.09 -1.98
C TRP A 195 1.65 6.56 -2.41
N ALA A 196 2.67 7.27 -1.91
CA ALA A 196 2.93 8.66 -2.25
C ALA A 196 3.26 8.88 -3.73
N LEU A 197 3.73 7.85 -4.43
CA LEU A 197 3.99 7.90 -5.87
C LEU A 197 2.68 7.84 -6.69
N GLN A 198 1.62 7.20 -6.18
CA GLN A 198 0.41 6.96 -6.97
C GLN A 198 -0.22 8.24 -7.53
N PRO A 199 -0.51 9.30 -6.76
CA PRO A 199 -1.05 10.54 -7.33
C PRO A 199 -0.05 11.31 -8.21
N ARG A 200 1.25 11.00 -8.11
CA ARG A 200 2.27 11.64 -8.95
C ARG A 200 2.29 11.07 -10.36
N PHE A 201 1.88 9.80 -10.53
CA PHE A 201 1.79 9.18 -11.86
C PHE A 201 0.75 9.86 -12.75
N ALA A 202 -0.32 10.41 -12.20
CA ALA A 202 -1.29 11.21 -12.96
C ALA A 202 -0.72 12.53 -13.52
N GLN A 203 0.46 12.97 -13.02
CA GLN A 203 1.04 14.27 -13.37
C GLN A 203 2.10 14.13 -14.48
N ARG A 204 1.67 14.06 -15.74
CA ARG A 204 2.53 13.85 -16.91
C ARG A 204 3.08 15.14 -17.54
N SER A 205 2.91 16.32 -16.91
CA SER A 205 3.29 17.62 -17.47
C SER A 205 4.59 18.20 -16.88
N GLY A 206 5.31 18.95 -17.68
CA GLY A 206 6.53 19.65 -17.30
C GLY A 206 7.65 18.71 -16.85
N LYS A 207 8.43 19.10 -15.83
CA LYS A 207 9.56 18.32 -15.31
C LYS A 207 9.15 17.29 -14.22
N ARG A 208 7.85 17.17 -13.91
CA ARG A 208 7.36 16.27 -12.85
C ARG A 208 7.67 14.79 -13.13
N PRO A 209 7.43 14.26 -14.34
CA PRO A 209 7.75 12.87 -14.65
C PRO A 209 9.22 12.53 -14.48
N LEU A 210 10.12 13.43 -14.86
CA LEU A 210 11.56 13.22 -14.67
C LEU A 210 11.95 13.04 -13.20
N ARG A 211 11.30 13.79 -12.28
CA ARG A 211 11.52 13.65 -10.85
C ARG A 211 10.90 12.39 -10.27
N VAL A 212 9.86 11.85 -10.90
CA VAL A 212 9.21 10.61 -10.47
C VAL A 212 10.08 9.40 -10.77
N ILE A 213 10.69 9.32 -11.97
CA ILE A 213 11.58 8.19 -12.32
C ILE A 213 12.89 8.17 -11.51
N GLU A 214 13.32 9.30 -10.96
CA GLU A 214 14.49 9.41 -10.09
C GLU A 214 14.22 8.95 -8.65
N GLN A 215 12.96 8.67 -8.27
CA GLN A 215 12.63 8.25 -6.92
C GLN A 215 13.19 6.84 -6.63
N PRO A 216 13.78 6.60 -5.45
CA PRO A 216 14.36 5.29 -5.10
C PRO A 216 13.37 4.14 -5.18
N ARG A 217 12.08 4.40 -4.96
CA ARG A 217 10.99 3.42 -5.03
C ARG A 217 10.18 3.49 -6.32
N PHE A 218 10.69 4.17 -7.38
CA PHE A 218 9.98 4.29 -8.66
C PHE A 218 9.53 2.94 -9.19
N ARG A 219 10.45 1.95 -9.25
CA ARG A 219 10.11 0.61 -9.77
C ARG A 219 8.96 -0.04 -9.00
N ALA A 220 9.01 -0.02 -7.68
CA ALA A 220 7.93 -0.57 -6.85
C ALA A 220 6.62 0.22 -7.02
N GLY A 221 6.68 1.55 -7.06
CA GLY A 221 5.51 2.41 -7.32
C GLY A 221 4.90 2.15 -8.69
N TYR A 222 5.72 1.93 -9.72
CA TYR A 222 5.26 1.60 -11.07
C TYR A 222 4.66 0.18 -11.15
N ASP A 223 5.29 -0.82 -10.53
CA ASP A 223 4.71 -2.18 -10.47
C ASP A 223 3.34 -2.16 -9.75
N PHE A 224 3.19 -1.30 -8.74
CA PHE A 224 1.93 -1.04 -8.06
C PHE A 224 0.89 -0.37 -8.99
N LEU A 225 1.30 0.65 -9.75
CA LEU A 225 0.45 1.31 -10.74
C LEU A 225 -0.06 0.31 -11.79
N ARG A 226 0.81 -0.59 -12.24
CA ARG A 226 0.42 -1.67 -13.17
C ARG A 226 -0.64 -2.59 -12.58
N LEU A 227 -0.51 -2.97 -11.31
CA LEU A 227 -1.54 -3.76 -10.63
C LEU A 227 -2.89 -3.04 -10.60
N ARG A 228 -2.89 -1.72 -10.34
CA ARG A 228 -4.10 -0.89 -10.37
C ARG A 228 -4.76 -0.88 -11.76
N ALA A 229 -3.96 -0.76 -12.81
CA ALA A 229 -4.45 -0.82 -14.18
C ALA A 229 -5.01 -2.21 -14.53
N GLU A 230 -4.27 -3.28 -14.24
CA GLU A 230 -4.68 -4.66 -14.54
C GLU A 230 -5.92 -5.09 -13.73
N SER A 231 -6.11 -4.53 -12.54
CA SER A 231 -7.33 -4.75 -11.74
C SER A 231 -8.54 -3.95 -12.23
N GLY A 232 -8.34 -2.98 -13.10
CA GLY A 232 -9.39 -2.09 -13.62
C GLY A 232 -9.69 -0.89 -12.71
N GLU A 233 -8.80 -0.57 -11.77
CA GLU A 233 -8.95 0.61 -10.89
C GLU A 233 -8.62 1.92 -11.64
N ILE A 234 -7.68 1.86 -12.57
CA ILE A 234 -7.26 2.97 -13.44
C ILE A 234 -7.18 2.51 -14.88
N GLU A 235 -7.12 3.46 -15.81
CA GLU A 235 -6.96 3.18 -17.23
C GLU A 235 -5.57 2.60 -17.54
N ALA A 236 -5.53 1.58 -18.41
CA ALA A 236 -4.28 0.92 -18.79
C ALA A 236 -3.27 1.88 -19.45
N GLU A 237 -3.78 2.87 -20.21
CA GLU A 237 -2.97 3.89 -20.87
C GLU A 237 -2.02 4.62 -19.90
N GLU A 238 -2.43 4.83 -18.65
CA GLU A 238 -1.60 5.50 -17.65
C GLU A 238 -0.35 4.65 -17.33
N ALA A 239 -0.52 3.37 -17.11
CA ALA A 239 0.59 2.45 -16.85
C ALA A 239 1.48 2.27 -18.08
N ASP A 240 0.90 2.14 -19.28
CA ASP A 240 1.64 1.98 -20.54
C ASP A 240 2.46 3.22 -20.89
N TRP A 241 1.94 4.42 -20.57
CA TRP A 241 2.70 5.66 -20.75
C TRP A 241 3.96 5.66 -19.89
N TRP A 242 3.85 5.27 -18.62
CA TRP A 242 4.99 5.21 -17.69
C TRP A 242 6.00 4.12 -18.06
N GLU A 243 5.53 2.98 -18.60
CA GLU A 243 6.41 1.94 -19.11
C GLU A 243 7.29 2.47 -20.25
N ARG A 244 6.67 3.13 -21.24
CA ARG A 244 7.41 3.75 -22.34
C ARG A 244 8.35 4.82 -21.82
N PHE A 245 7.86 5.74 -20.98
CA PHE A 245 8.63 6.85 -20.43
C PHE A 245 9.87 6.39 -19.65
N ALA A 246 9.79 5.28 -18.94
CA ALA A 246 10.92 4.72 -18.19
C ALA A 246 11.98 4.07 -19.07
N ASN A 247 11.59 3.50 -20.23
CA ASN A 247 12.46 2.68 -21.08
C ASN A 247 13.05 3.40 -22.29
N VAL A 248 12.54 4.58 -22.66
CA VAL A 248 13.06 5.38 -23.78
C VAL A 248 14.27 6.23 -23.38
N ASP A 249 15.00 6.74 -24.34
CA ASP A 249 16.13 7.62 -24.13
C ASP A 249 15.74 9.04 -23.65
N HIS A 250 16.74 9.91 -23.45
CA HIS A 250 16.50 11.25 -22.91
C HIS A 250 15.66 12.12 -23.86
N ASP A 251 15.92 12.07 -25.14
CA ASP A 251 15.31 12.95 -26.14
C ASP A 251 13.84 12.53 -26.37
N GLU A 252 13.60 11.23 -26.45
CA GLU A 252 12.25 10.69 -26.53
C GLU A 252 11.45 11.00 -25.26
N ARG A 253 12.06 10.94 -24.07
CA ARG A 253 11.40 11.37 -22.82
C ARG A 253 10.97 12.83 -22.86
N GLN A 254 11.85 13.71 -23.37
CA GLN A 254 11.50 15.12 -23.50
C GLN A 254 10.33 15.33 -24.46
N ALA A 255 10.27 14.58 -25.57
CA ALA A 255 9.18 14.64 -26.53
C ALA A 255 7.84 14.11 -25.96
N MET A 256 7.89 13.16 -25.01
CA MET A 256 6.70 12.62 -24.34
C MET A 256 6.10 13.56 -23.28
N LEU A 257 6.83 14.58 -22.83
CA LEU A 257 6.35 15.50 -21.81
C LEU A 257 5.23 16.40 -22.34
N VAL A 258 4.11 16.43 -21.65
CA VAL A 258 3.03 17.38 -21.95
C VAL A 258 3.47 18.77 -21.48
N PRO A 259 3.37 19.81 -22.34
CA PRO A 259 3.70 21.17 -21.94
C PRO A 259 2.87 21.60 -20.71
N GLU A 260 3.48 22.25 -19.73
CA GLU A 260 2.70 22.88 -18.66
C GLU A 260 1.83 23.96 -19.29
N LYS A 261 0.51 23.89 -19.06
CA LYS A 261 -0.36 25.04 -19.30
C LYS A 261 0.05 26.10 -18.28
N GLY A 262 0.96 26.99 -18.69
CA GLY A 262 1.39 28.11 -17.85
C GLY A 262 0.17 28.88 -17.35
N PRO A 263 0.18 29.42 -16.13
CA PRO A 263 -0.86 30.32 -15.69
C PRO A 263 -0.96 31.45 -16.72
N ALA A 264 -2.16 31.69 -17.24
CA ALA A 264 -2.42 32.76 -18.18
C ALA A 264 -1.77 34.04 -17.62
N ARG A 265 -0.69 34.50 -18.27
CA ARG A 265 -0.01 35.72 -17.88
C ARG A 265 -1.07 36.80 -17.84
N LYS A 266 -1.56 37.16 -16.65
CA LYS A 266 -2.31 38.43 -16.47
C LYS A 266 -1.39 39.50 -17.01
N ARG A 267 -1.72 39.99 -18.21
CA ARG A 267 -1.08 41.16 -18.82
C ARG A 267 -1.15 42.26 -17.77
N ARG A 268 -0.03 42.50 -17.09
CA ARG A 268 0.15 43.64 -16.22
C ARG A 268 -0.04 44.86 -17.13
N ARG A 269 -1.26 45.43 -17.11
CA ARG A 269 -1.57 46.71 -17.74
C ARG A 269 -0.57 47.71 -17.18
N ARG A 270 0.45 48.05 -18.00
CA ARG A 270 1.34 49.16 -17.72
C ARG A 270 0.45 50.38 -17.58
N ARG A 271 0.24 50.83 -16.36
CA ARG A 271 -0.31 52.15 -16.06
C ARG A 271 0.66 53.16 -16.68
N ARG A 272 0.26 53.77 -17.80
CA ARG A 272 0.89 54.97 -18.33
C ARG A 272 0.86 56.00 -17.21
N LYS A 273 2.07 56.49 -16.79
CA LYS A 273 2.21 57.72 -16.04
C LYS A 273 1.68 58.84 -16.91
N PRO A 274 0.85 59.79 -16.37
CA PRO A 274 0.58 61.07 -17.06
C PRO A 274 1.86 61.86 -17.13
N ALA A 275 2.14 62.43 -18.31
CA ALA A 275 3.14 63.43 -18.49
C ALA A 275 2.56 64.75 -18.00
N ASP A 276 3.10 65.28 -16.93
CA ASP A 276 2.92 66.70 -16.61
C ASP A 276 4.23 67.41 -16.84
N GLY A 277 4.17 68.27 -17.84
CA GLY A 277 5.09 69.33 -18.05
C GLY A 277 4.36 70.62 -17.72
N ALA A 278 4.98 71.46 -16.95
CA ALA A 278 5.26 72.89 -17.22
C ALA A 278 5.51 73.67 -15.92
N PRO A 279 6.40 74.64 -15.99
CA PRO A 279 6.94 75.33 -14.80
C PRO A 279 6.12 76.55 -14.43
N ASN A 280 6.11 76.92 -13.18
CA ASN A 280 5.88 78.26 -12.86
C ASN A 280 6.72 78.79 -11.68
N ALA A 281 7.23 80.00 -11.87
CA ALA A 281 8.20 80.69 -11.12
C ALA A 281 7.61 81.38 -9.86
N GLY A 282 8.49 81.62 -8.91
CA GLY A 282 8.52 82.83 -8.12
C GLY A 282 7.68 82.80 -6.83
N ASN A 283 8.24 82.93 -5.71
CA ASN A 283 8.53 84.18 -5.03
C ASN A 283 9.02 83.97 -3.60
N ASP A 284 9.84 84.92 -3.22
CA ASP A 284 10.57 85.18 -2.01
C ASP A 284 9.78 85.03 -0.68
N GLY A 285 10.53 84.87 0.36
CA GLY A 285 10.15 85.33 1.70
C GLY A 285 10.69 84.44 2.84
N ALA A 286 11.91 84.74 3.26
CA ALA A 286 12.37 84.46 4.62
C ALA A 286 11.91 85.63 5.53
N PRO A 287 12.19 85.65 6.84
CA PRO A 287 12.45 84.62 7.84
C PRO A 287 11.54 84.77 9.09
N ASP A 288 11.61 83.98 10.08
CA ASP A 288 11.92 84.37 11.46
C ASP A 288 11.48 83.34 12.53
N GLU A 289 12.40 83.07 13.35
CA GLU A 289 12.52 82.89 14.79
C GLU A 289 11.42 82.28 15.66
N GLY A 290 11.90 81.53 16.61
CA GLY A 290 11.49 81.47 18.00
C GLY A 290 10.81 80.18 18.42
N GLY A 291 11.46 79.34 19.17
CA GLY A 291 11.72 79.42 20.59
C GLY A 291 10.73 78.58 21.39
N GLY A 292 11.27 77.71 22.18
CA GLY A 292 10.82 77.47 23.55
C GLY A 292 9.77 76.40 23.81
N ASP A 293 10.20 75.54 24.47
CA ASP A 293 10.04 74.63 25.65
C ASP A 293 9.89 73.18 25.37
#